data_627ec267a03115d9d7687dd082d8178d
#
_entry.id   627ec267a03115d9d7687dd082d8178d
#
_cell.length_a   1.000
_cell.length_b   1.000
_cell.length_c   1.000
_cell.angle_alpha   90.00
_cell.angle_beta   90.00
_cell.angle_gamma   90.00
#
_symmetry.space_group_name_H-M   'P 1'
#
loop_
_entity.id
_entity.type
_entity.pdbx_description
1 polymer ?
#
loop_
_entity_poly.entity_id
_entity_poly.type
_entity_poly.pdbx_seq_one_letter_code
_entity_poly.pdbx_strand_id
1 'polypeptide(L)'
;RGARPAVDPYVQEHMDMRDSILGKGPYINEAMALAESTMTCIMGREAAYSGMKITWDAIMNSKQDLLPKNFDYKAGFPVPPLPVPGTYKFV
;
A
#
# COMPACT_ATOMS: atom_id res chain seq x y z
N ARG A 1 -24.48 -14.02 30.09
CA ARG A 1 -23.96 -12.69 29.69
C ARG A 1 -24.08 -12.66 28.16
N GLY A 2 -25.13 -12.00 27.65
CA GLY A 2 -25.30 -11.77 26.24
C GLY A 2 -24.13 -10.94 25.71
N ALA A 3 -23.40 -11.47 24.72
CA ALA A 3 -22.39 -10.70 24.02
C ALA A 3 -23.10 -9.49 23.38
N ARG A 4 -22.61 -8.28 23.62
CA ARG A 4 -23.03 -7.11 22.86
C ARG A 4 -22.76 -7.42 21.36
N PRO A 5 -23.71 -7.13 20.47
CA PRO A 5 -23.41 -7.26 19.05
C PRO A 5 -22.14 -6.46 18.75
N ALA A 6 -21.16 -7.12 18.14
CA ALA A 6 -19.96 -6.43 17.71
C ALA A 6 -20.38 -5.32 16.72
N VAL A 7 -19.95 -4.10 16.97
CA VAL A 7 -20.13 -3.01 16.01
C VAL A 7 -19.36 -3.39 14.74
N ASP A 8 -19.97 -3.18 13.60
CA ASP A 8 -19.31 -3.39 12.32
C ASP A 8 -17.98 -2.59 12.29
N PRO A 9 -16.84 -3.22 11.98
CA PRO A 9 -15.54 -2.53 12.00
C PRO A 9 -15.51 -1.28 11.13
N TYR A 10 -16.19 -1.29 9.98
CA TYR A 10 -16.28 -0.12 9.10
C TYR A 10 -17.07 1.03 9.71
N VAL A 11 -18.11 0.73 10.47
CA VAL A 11 -18.89 1.75 11.23
C VAL A 11 -18.03 2.29 12.36
N GLN A 12 -17.30 1.43 13.07
CA GLN A 12 -16.43 1.84 14.17
C GLN A 12 -15.32 2.78 13.69
N GLU A 13 -14.67 2.47 12.56
CA GLU A 13 -13.66 3.30 11.96
C GLU A 13 -14.15 4.74 11.70
N HIS A 14 -15.35 4.88 11.13
CA HIS A 14 -15.95 6.20 10.90
C HIS A 14 -16.31 6.93 12.19
N MET A 15 -16.73 6.21 13.22
CA MET A 15 -17.00 6.79 14.55
C MET A 15 -15.72 7.30 15.18
N ASP A 16 -14.65 6.54 15.14
CA ASP A 16 -13.34 6.90 15.69
C ASP A 16 -12.77 8.13 14.97
N MET A 17 -12.83 8.15 13.64
CA MET A 17 -12.43 9.30 12.83
C MET A 17 -13.22 10.56 13.19
N ARG A 18 -14.55 10.46 13.29
CA ARG A 18 -15.41 11.58 13.70
C ARG A 18 -15.00 12.10 15.08
N ASP A 19 -14.81 11.21 16.04
CA ASP A 19 -14.49 11.57 17.42
C ASP A 19 -13.09 12.19 17.53
N SER A 20 -12.14 11.72 16.72
CA SER A 20 -10.81 12.34 16.55
C SER A 20 -10.93 13.78 16.03
N ILE A 21 -11.72 14.01 14.97
CA ILE A 21 -11.93 15.34 14.39
C ILE A 21 -12.61 16.30 15.38
N LEU A 22 -13.56 15.79 16.16
CA LEU A 22 -14.32 16.60 17.15
C LEU A 22 -13.58 16.79 18.47
N GLY A 23 -12.38 16.22 18.64
CA GLY A 23 -11.64 16.25 19.89
C GLY A 23 -12.30 15.46 21.03
N LYS A 24 -13.17 14.50 20.71
CA LYS A 24 -13.86 13.63 21.68
C LYS A 24 -13.13 12.30 21.91
N GLY A 25 -12.12 12.02 21.14
CA GLY A 25 -11.27 10.84 21.20
C GLY A 25 -9.80 11.17 20.98
N PRO A 26 -8.92 10.18 20.93
CA PRO A 26 -7.52 10.39 20.62
C PRO A 26 -7.36 10.95 19.22
N TYR A 27 -6.34 11.78 19.02
CA TYR A 27 -5.96 12.23 17.67
C TYR A 27 -5.45 11.03 16.87
N ILE A 28 -6.09 10.77 15.74
CA ILE A 28 -5.74 9.68 14.83
C ILE A 28 -5.05 10.27 13.60
N ASN A 29 -3.82 9.86 13.37
CA ASN A 29 -3.07 10.15 12.15
C ASN A 29 -2.23 8.92 11.78
N GLU A 30 -2.74 8.13 10.87
CA GLU A 30 -2.14 6.86 10.46
C GLU A 30 -1.42 6.95 9.10
N ALA A 31 -1.17 8.16 8.60
CA ALA A 31 -0.57 8.35 7.28
C ALA A 31 0.76 7.61 7.12
N MET A 32 1.65 7.68 8.12
CA MET A 32 2.92 6.96 8.09
C MET A 32 2.72 5.45 8.21
N ALA A 33 1.88 4.99 9.12
CA ALA A 33 1.60 3.56 9.31
C ALA A 33 1.02 2.94 8.02
N LEU A 34 0.12 3.66 7.35
CA LEU A 34 -0.45 3.25 6.07
C LEU A 34 0.62 3.20 4.97
N ALA A 35 1.48 4.21 4.89
CA ALA A 35 2.57 4.27 3.91
C ALA A 35 3.56 3.11 4.11
N GLU A 36 3.97 2.84 5.34
CA GLU A 36 4.89 1.74 5.69
C GLU A 36 4.26 0.37 5.41
N SER A 37 2.98 0.18 5.74
CA SER A 37 2.25 -1.05 5.45
C SER A 37 2.15 -1.29 3.95
N THR A 38 1.84 -0.25 3.18
CA THR A 38 1.78 -0.31 1.72
C THR A 38 3.16 -0.64 1.14
N MET A 39 4.21 0.02 1.61
CA MET A 39 5.58 -0.25 1.17
C MET A 39 6.02 -1.68 1.49
N THR A 40 5.59 -2.23 2.62
CA THR A 40 5.85 -3.64 2.98
C THR A 40 5.23 -4.60 1.95
N CYS A 41 4.02 -4.33 1.50
CA CYS A 41 3.37 -5.11 0.44
C CYS A 41 4.13 -4.99 -0.90
N ILE A 42 4.59 -3.78 -1.24
CA ILE A 42 5.41 -3.55 -2.45
C ILE A 42 6.73 -4.32 -2.35
N MET A 43 7.41 -4.29 -1.20
CA MET A 43 8.63 -5.08 -0.97
C MET A 43 8.39 -6.57 -1.22
N GLY A 44 7.29 -7.12 -0.71
CA GLY A 44 6.92 -8.52 -0.92
C GLY A 44 6.72 -8.84 -2.40
N ARG A 45 6.05 -7.96 -3.13
CA ARG A 45 5.87 -8.09 -4.58
C ARG A 45 7.21 -8.08 -5.32
N GLU A 46 8.07 -7.11 -5.04
CA GLU A 46 9.37 -6.97 -5.70
C GLU A 46 10.31 -8.15 -5.38
N ALA A 47 10.28 -8.64 -4.14
CA ALA A 47 11.03 -9.83 -3.75
C ALA A 47 10.55 -11.07 -4.52
N ALA A 48 9.24 -11.24 -4.67
CA ALA A 48 8.65 -12.34 -5.43
C ALA A 48 8.99 -12.26 -6.93
N TYR A 49 8.92 -11.07 -7.51
CA TYR A 49 9.17 -10.88 -8.95
C TYR A 49 10.66 -10.95 -9.31
N SER A 50 11.54 -10.44 -8.47
CA SER A 50 12.98 -10.49 -8.72
C SER A 50 13.64 -11.79 -8.28
N GLY A 51 13.04 -12.50 -7.32
CA GLY A 51 13.69 -13.61 -6.62
C GLY A 51 14.84 -13.15 -5.70
N MET A 52 14.91 -11.85 -5.39
CA MET A 52 15.97 -11.25 -4.60
C MET A 52 15.50 -10.91 -3.18
N LYS A 53 16.45 -10.81 -2.25
CA LYS A 53 16.18 -10.20 -0.95
C LYS A 53 16.14 -8.69 -1.13
N ILE A 54 14.98 -8.10 -0.87
CA ILE A 54 14.77 -6.65 -0.89
C ILE A 54 14.84 -6.12 0.54
N THR A 55 15.68 -5.13 0.78
CA THR A 55 15.77 -4.44 2.07
C THR A 55 14.91 -3.17 2.05
N TRP A 56 14.60 -2.65 3.23
CA TRP A 56 13.86 -1.40 3.36
C TRP A 56 14.59 -0.24 2.66
N ASP A 57 15.89 -0.12 2.89
CA ASP A 57 16.70 0.91 2.24
C ASP A 57 16.71 0.78 0.72
N ALA A 58 16.76 -0.45 0.21
CA ALA A 58 16.72 -0.69 -1.22
C ALA A 58 15.39 -0.25 -1.83
N ILE A 59 14.25 -0.58 -1.21
CA ILE A 59 12.95 -0.19 -1.74
C ILE A 59 12.72 1.32 -1.65
N MET A 60 13.18 1.97 -0.58
CA MET A 60 13.05 3.42 -0.40
C MET A 60 13.91 4.24 -1.38
N ASN A 61 15.03 3.67 -1.85
CA ASN A 61 15.91 4.28 -2.84
C ASN A 61 15.67 3.77 -4.26
N SER A 62 14.63 2.99 -4.48
CA SER A 62 14.28 2.45 -5.79
C SER A 62 14.02 3.56 -6.79
N LYS A 63 14.51 3.37 -8.02
CA LYS A 63 14.24 4.24 -9.16
C LYS A 63 13.12 3.70 -10.05
N GLN A 64 12.38 2.72 -9.56
CA GLN A 64 11.29 2.12 -10.31
C GLN A 64 10.20 3.15 -10.58
N ASP A 65 9.87 3.35 -11.84
CA ASP A 65 8.79 4.21 -12.29
C ASP A 65 7.73 3.34 -12.98
N LEU A 66 6.60 3.18 -12.31
CA LEU A 66 5.44 2.42 -12.79
C LEU A 66 4.34 3.31 -13.37
N LEU A 67 4.57 4.62 -13.40
CA LEU A 67 3.58 5.55 -13.94
C LEU A 67 3.54 5.47 -15.47
N PRO A 68 2.36 5.52 -16.07
CA PRO A 68 2.25 5.67 -17.51
C PRO A 68 2.89 6.99 -17.95
N LYS A 69 3.73 6.93 -18.98
CA LYS A 69 4.40 8.15 -19.51
C LYS A 69 3.42 9.15 -20.12
N ASN A 70 2.29 8.66 -20.60
CA ASN A 70 1.22 9.50 -21.15
C ASN A 70 -0.09 9.11 -20.48
N PHE A 71 -0.73 10.07 -19.81
CA PHE A 71 -2.08 9.91 -19.26
C PHE A 71 -3.10 10.26 -20.35
N ASP A 72 -3.36 9.33 -21.26
CA ASP A 72 -4.44 9.44 -22.22
C ASP A 72 -5.44 8.31 -22.00
N TYR A 73 -6.63 8.64 -21.52
CA TYR A 73 -7.69 7.65 -21.27
C TYR A 73 -8.23 6.98 -22.54
N LYS A 74 -7.90 7.51 -23.73
CA LYS A 74 -8.32 6.98 -25.03
C LYS A 74 -7.25 6.14 -25.70
N ALA A 75 -5.99 6.28 -25.28
CA ALA A 75 -4.87 5.50 -25.79
C ALA A 75 -4.73 4.22 -24.97
N GLY A 76 -4.56 3.08 -25.63
CA GLY A 76 -4.18 1.85 -24.96
C GLY A 76 -2.75 1.95 -24.39
N PHE A 77 -2.52 1.38 -23.22
CA PHE A 77 -1.18 1.26 -22.65
C PHE A 77 -0.55 -0.06 -23.08
N PRO A 78 0.74 -0.07 -23.45
CA PRO A 78 1.44 -1.32 -23.66
C PRO A 78 1.49 -2.10 -22.34
N VAL A 79 1.05 -3.36 -22.37
CA VAL A 79 1.14 -4.25 -21.22
C VAL A 79 2.56 -4.83 -21.21
N PRO A 80 3.38 -4.55 -20.19
CA PRO A 80 4.71 -5.14 -20.09
C PRO A 80 4.62 -6.66 -19.89
N PRO A 81 5.64 -7.41 -20.27
CA PRO A 81 5.68 -8.85 -20.03
C PRO A 81 5.64 -9.12 -18.51
N LEU A 82 5.07 -10.26 -18.15
CA LEU A 82 5.02 -10.69 -16.75
C LEU A 82 6.45 -10.83 -16.20
N PRO A 83 6.71 -10.32 -14.98
CA PRO A 83 7.99 -10.53 -14.31
C PRO A 83 8.29 -12.02 -14.11
N VAL A 84 9.50 -12.41 -14.41
CA VAL A 84 9.99 -13.79 -14.19
C VAL A 84 11.15 -13.73 -13.21
N PRO A 85 11.09 -14.45 -12.06
CA PRO A 85 12.18 -14.48 -11.10
C PRO A 85 13.51 -14.87 -11.74
N GLY A 86 14.58 -14.13 -11.43
CA GLY A 86 15.90 -14.32 -12.00
C GLY A 86 16.15 -13.57 -13.32
N THR A 87 15.10 -13.14 -14.04
CA THR A 87 15.23 -12.28 -15.23
C THR A 87 14.77 -10.86 -14.99
N TYR A 88 13.74 -10.70 -14.16
CA TYR A 88 13.29 -9.39 -13.70
C TYR A 88 14.33 -8.78 -12.75
N LYS A 89 14.72 -7.55 -13.00
CA LYS A 89 15.68 -6.82 -12.17
C LYS A 89 14.95 -5.73 -11.41
N PHE A 90 15.07 -5.78 -10.10
CA PHE A 90 14.70 -4.66 -9.23
C PHE A 90 15.74 -3.53 -9.38
N VAL A 91 15.29 -2.28 -9.54
CA VAL A 91 16.12 -1.08 -9.75
C VAL A 91 15.75 0.06 -8.82
#